data_7ea9debe894f264ff30b6392fcb4d82d
#
_entry.id   7ea9debe894f264ff30b6392fcb4d82d
#
_cell.length_a   1.000
_cell.length_b   1.000
_cell.length_c   1.000
_cell.angle_alpha   90.00
_cell.angle_beta   90.00
_cell.angle_gamma   90.00
#
_symmetry.space_group_name_H-M   'P 1'
#
loop_
_entity.id
_entity.type
_entity.pdbx_description
1 polymer ?
#
loop_
_entity_poly.entity_id
_entity_poly.type
_entity_poly.pdbx_seq_one_letter_code
_entity_poly.pdbx_strand_id
1 'polypeptide(L)'
;MPVAVAGGGHRIEAGVDVYAFTHNETSTGVAAPVKRVPGADDGSLVLVDATSGAGGLPVDIAETDVYYFAPQKSFAADGGLWLAAFSPAAIERAERIHASGRHIPEFFSLPTAIDNSRKNQTYNTPALATLFLLNEQLEWTNGQGGLDWAVRRTATSSRTLYGWAEDVKYATLFVTDPAKRSQVIGTIDFTDDIDAAAVAKVLRANGIVDTEPYRKLARNQLRVAMFPAVDPTDVEALTKCIDYVIEKL
;
A
#
# COMPACT_ATOMS: atom_id res chain seq x y z
N MET A 1 20.01 -8.82 -8.63
CA MET A 1 19.03 -9.45 -7.72
C MET A 1 17.80 -9.75 -8.53
N PRO A 2 17.31 -10.97 -8.61
CA PRO A 2 16.01 -11.22 -9.21
C PRO A 2 14.93 -10.69 -8.29
N VAL A 3 14.18 -9.68 -8.74
CA VAL A 3 12.98 -9.17 -8.10
C VAL A 3 11.82 -10.04 -8.59
N ALA A 4 11.26 -10.87 -7.74
CA ALA A 4 10.02 -11.55 -8.05
C ALA A 4 8.88 -10.53 -8.00
N VAL A 5 8.32 -10.19 -9.15
CA VAL A 5 7.15 -9.31 -9.26
C VAL A 5 5.92 -10.06 -8.76
N ALA A 6 5.17 -9.45 -7.86
CA ALA A 6 3.95 -9.98 -7.29
C ALA A 6 2.93 -10.39 -8.36
N GLY A 7 2.47 -11.63 -8.31
CA GLY A 7 1.42 -12.15 -9.20
C GLY A 7 1.42 -13.66 -9.36
N GLY A 8 2.49 -14.32 -9.07
CA GLY A 8 2.62 -15.77 -9.01
C GLY A 8 3.32 -16.16 -7.73
N GLY A 9 3.16 -17.37 -7.25
CA GLY A 9 3.84 -17.85 -6.07
C GLY A 9 5.34 -17.55 -6.11
N HIS A 10 5.93 -17.24 -4.96
CA HIS A 10 7.34 -16.94 -4.85
C HIS A 10 8.16 -18.10 -5.43
N ARG A 11 9.04 -17.80 -6.38
CA ARG A 11 9.96 -18.80 -6.91
C ARG A 11 11.10 -18.99 -5.92
N ILE A 12 11.25 -20.18 -5.41
CA ILE A 12 12.35 -20.56 -4.52
C ILE A 12 13.62 -20.71 -5.38
N GLU A 13 14.69 -20.03 -4.97
CA GLU A 13 16.02 -20.17 -5.55
C GLU A 13 17.02 -20.38 -4.42
N ALA A 14 17.91 -21.37 -4.57
CA ALA A 14 18.97 -21.62 -3.59
C ALA A 14 19.96 -20.45 -3.55
N GLY A 15 20.44 -20.11 -2.36
CA GLY A 15 21.41 -19.03 -2.16
C GLY A 15 20.84 -17.61 -2.28
N VAL A 16 19.52 -17.45 -2.20
CA VAL A 16 18.89 -16.12 -2.15
C VAL A 16 19.01 -15.54 -0.75
N ASP A 17 19.65 -14.38 -0.64
CA ASP A 17 19.81 -13.66 0.63
C ASP A 17 18.54 -12.98 1.12
N VAL A 18 17.70 -12.51 0.17
CA VAL A 18 16.54 -11.67 0.46
C VAL A 18 15.41 -11.94 -0.53
N TYR A 19 14.22 -12.14 0.00
CA TYR A 19 12.96 -12.08 -0.75
C TYR A 19 12.32 -10.72 -0.49
N ALA A 20 12.24 -9.88 -1.52
CA ALA A 20 11.65 -8.55 -1.42
C ALA A 20 10.41 -8.45 -2.31
N PHE A 21 9.28 -8.02 -1.75
CA PHE A 21 8.04 -7.84 -2.49
C PHE A 21 7.18 -6.72 -1.90
N THR A 22 6.15 -6.33 -2.65
CA THR A 22 5.21 -5.28 -2.26
C THR A 22 3.95 -5.92 -1.67
N HIS A 23 3.50 -5.44 -0.50
CA HIS A 23 2.23 -5.85 0.11
C HIS A 23 1.04 -5.42 -0.74
N ASN A 24 1.10 -4.19 -1.27
CA ASN A 24 0.08 -3.63 -2.15
C ASN A 24 0.73 -2.83 -3.28
N GLU A 25 0.46 -3.18 -4.53
CA GLU A 25 0.91 -2.43 -5.70
C GLU A 25 -0.11 -1.34 -6.05
N THR A 26 0.24 -0.09 -5.71
CA THR A 26 -0.65 1.07 -5.85
C THR A 26 -1.03 1.38 -7.31
N SER A 27 -0.19 1.01 -8.26
CA SER A 27 -0.43 1.29 -9.68
C SER A 27 -1.48 0.37 -10.29
N THR A 28 -1.60 -0.85 -9.79
CA THR A 28 -2.42 -1.91 -10.37
C THR A 28 -3.58 -2.36 -9.49
N GLY A 29 -3.55 -2.04 -8.18
CA GLY A 29 -4.52 -2.55 -7.23
C GLY A 29 -4.33 -4.05 -6.91
N VAL A 30 -3.12 -4.58 -7.11
CA VAL A 30 -2.78 -5.95 -6.70
C VAL A 30 -2.29 -5.97 -5.27
N ALA A 31 -2.87 -6.82 -4.43
CA ALA A 31 -2.36 -7.13 -3.10
C ALA A 31 -1.72 -8.53 -3.09
N ALA A 32 -0.60 -8.65 -2.40
CA ALA A 32 0.05 -9.92 -2.16
C ALA A 32 -0.05 -10.30 -0.68
N PRO A 33 -0.33 -11.56 -0.34
CA PRO A 33 -0.31 -11.99 1.04
C PRO A 33 1.11 -11.87 1.60
N VAL A 34 1.24 -11.29 2.79
CA VAL A 34 2.53 -11.20 3.50
C VAL A 34 2.77 -12.52 4.21
N LYS A 35 3.68 -13.31 3.66
CA LYS A 35 4.10 -14.60 4.24
C LYS A 35 5.56 -14.89 3.92
N ARG A 36 6.23 -15.58 4.83
CA ARG A 36 7.54 -16.16 4.54
C ARG A 36 7.46 -17.10 3.36
N VAL A 37 8.51 -17.10 2.56
CA VAL A 37 8.58 -17.96 1.36
C VAL A 37 8.84 -19.40 1.80
N PRO A 38 7.89 -20.32 1.59
CA PRO A 38 8.07 -21.72 2.01
C PRO A 38 9.26 -22.35 1.29
N GLY A 39 10.15 -22.99 2.04
CA GLY A 39 11.34 -23.64 1.50
C GLY A 39 12.51 -22.69 1.17
N ALA A 40 12.42 -21.41 1.55
CA ALA A 40 13.57 -20.53 1.51
C ALA A 40 14.67 -21.00 2.49
N ASP A 41 15.92 -20.66 2.18
CA ASP A 41 17.06 -20.99 3.04
C ASP A 41 16.91 -20.31 4.41
N ASP A 42 17.33 -20.97 5.50
CA ASP A 42 17.20 -20.48 6.90
C ASP A 42 17.80 -19.09 7.16
N GLY A 43 18.72 -18.64 6.33
CA GLY A 43 19.35 -17.32 6.44
C GLY A 43 18.71 -16.23 5.57
N SER A 44 17.70 -16.56 4.77
CA SER A 44 17.04 -15.59 3.89
C SER A 44 16.12 -14.66 4.68
N LEU A 45 16.12 -13.37 4.34
CA LEU A 45 15.26 -12.36 4.95
C LEU A 45 14.05 -12.06 4.04
N VAL A 46 12.92 -11.72 4.67
CA VAL A 46 11.70 -11.26 3.98
C VAL A 46 11.53 -9.76 4.21
N LEU A 47 11.64 -8.98 3.13
CA LEU A 47 11.48 -7.53 3.13
C LEU A 47 10.20 -7.14 2.40
N VAL A 48 9.33 -6.41 3.06
CA VAL A 48 8.02 -6.04 2.51
C VAL A 48 7.88 -4.53 2.40
N ASP A 49 7.73 -4.04 1.17
CA ASP A 49 7.25 -2.69 0.92
C ASP A 49 5.74 -2.65 1.19
N ALA A 50 5.40 -2.01 2.28
CA ALA A 50 4.02 -1.86 2.72
C ALA A 50 3.51 -0.41 2.63
N THR A 51 4.16 0.41 1.80
CA THR A 51 3.86 1.84 1.67
C THR A 51 2.37 2.13 1.54
N SER A 52 1.64 1.34 0.78
CA SER A 52 0.19 1.51 0.60
C SER A 52 -0.66 0.39 1.22
N GLY A 53 -0.03 -0.64 1.79
CA GLY A 53 -0.74 -1.75 2.46
C GLY A 53 -0.86 -1.59 3.97
N ALA A 54 0.17 -1.01 4.61
CA ALA A 54 0.22 -0.86 6.05
C ALA A 54 -0.94 -0.03 6.59
N GLY A 55 -1.57 -0.50 7.65
CA GLY A 55 -2.70 0.16 8.29
C GLY A 55 -4.06 -0.02 7.58
N GLY A 56 -4.09 -0.66 6.39
CA GLY A 56 -5.33 -0.89 5.66
C GLY A 56 -5.53 -2.34 5.20
N LEU A 57 -4.48 -3.15 5.19
CA LEU A 57 -4.53 -4.57 4.85
C LEU A 57 -4.10 -5.43 6.04
N PRO A 58 -4.60 -6.69 6.14
CA PRO A 58 -4.20 -7.60 7.20
C PRO A 58 -2.74 -8.00 7.05
N VAL A 59 -2.02 -8.07 8.15
CA VAL A 59 -0.64 -8.53 8.20
C VAL A 59 -0.35 -9.24 9.51
N ASP A 60 0.37 -10.36 9.42
CA ASP A 60 1.12 -10.93 10.54
C ASP A 60 2.57 -10.47 10.42
N ILE A 61 3.00 -9.60 11.30
CA ILE A 61 4.34 -9.02 11.26
C ILE A 61 5.45 -10.07 11.48
N ALA A 62 5.14 -11.19 12.13
CA ALA A 62 6.07 -12.30 12.34
C ALA A 62 6.48 -13.01 11.03
N GLU A 63 5.71 -12.83 9.98
CA GLU A 63 6.00 -13.34 8.63
C GLU A 63 7.02 -12.50 7.86
N THR A 64 7.57 -11.43 8.48
CA THR A 64 8.51 -10.50 7.84
C THR A 64 9.78 -10.33 8.66
N ASP A 65 10.85 -9.90 8.00
CA ASP A 65 12.07 -9.43 8.67
C ASP A 65 12.19 -7.91 8.61
N VAL A 66 11.67 -7.29 7.55
CA VAL A 66 11.51 -5.85 7.46
C VAL A 66 10.15 -5.55 6.83
N TYR A 67 9.33 -4.80 7.54
CA TYR A 67 8.05 -4.29 7.06
C TYR A 67 8.08 -2.77 7.14
N TYR A 68 8.16 -2.07 6.00
CA TYR A 68 8.36 -0.63 5.98
C TYR A 68 7.25 0.10 5.22
N PHE A 69 6.94 1.31 5.67
CA PHE A 69 5.89 2.15 5.11
C PHE A 69 6.11 3.62 5.43
N ALA A 70 5.28 4.45 4.83
CA ALA A 70 5.20 5.88 5.11
C ALA A 70 3.75 6.29 5.45
N PRO A 71 3.53 7.35 6.24
CA PRO A 71 2.22 7.60 6.86
C PRO A 71 1.18 8.26 5.92
N GLN A 72 1.57 8.74 4.74
CA GLN A 72 0.68 9.48 3.83
C GLN A 72 -0.37 8.64 3.08
N LYS A 73 -0.47 7.34 3.36
CA LYS A 73 -1.46 6.43 2.77
C LYS A 73 -2.55 6.09 3.79
N SER A 74 -2.60 4.86 4.26
CA SER A 74 -3.65 4.43 5.20
C SER A 74 -3.70 5.20 6.52
N PHE A 75 -2.58 5.79 6.93
CA PHE A 75 -2.54 6.60 8.15
C PHE A 75 -2.89 8.09 7.94
N ALA A 76 -3.28 8.49 6.73
CA ALA A 76 -3.81 9.82 6.41
C ALA A 76 -3.00 11.02 6.97
N ALA A 77 -1.71 10.83 7.22
CA ALA A 77 -0.78 11.89 7.59
C ALA A 77 0.00 12.39 6.37
N ASP A 78 0.79 13.41 6.53
CA ASP A 78 1.68 13.89 5.48
C ASP A 78 2.88 12.93 5.25
N GLY A 79 3.54 13.06 4.10
CA GLY A 79 4.79 12.39 3.79
C GLY A 79 5.99 12.97 4.55
N GLY A 80 7.20 12.50 4.21
CA GLY A 80 8.45 12.98 4.80
C GLY A 80 8.90 12.21 6.04
N LEU A 81 8.20 11.15 6.40
CA LEU A 81 8.56 10.20 7.45
C LEU A 81 8.47 8.78 6.90
N TRP A 82 9.35 7.91 7.33
CA TRP A 82 9.23 6.47 7.11
C TRP A 82 9.27 5.72 8.44
N LEU A 83 8.57 4.61 8.49
CA LEU A 83 8.52 3.71 9.64
C LEU A 83 8.85 2.29 9.17
N ALA A 84 9.50 1.53 10.03
CA ALA A 84 9.76 0.13 9.74
C ALA A 84 9.80 -0.71 11.01
N ALA A 85 9.26 -1.92 10.93
CA ALA A 85 9.47 -2.97 11.91
C ALA A 85 10.61 -3.87 11.40
N PHE A 86 11.58 -4.15 12.27
CA PHE A 86 12.75 -4.99 11.97
C PHE A 86 12.76 -6.21 12.88
N SER A 87 13.00 -7.40 12.32
CA SER A 87 13.32 -8.58 13.10
C SER A 87 14.74 -8.48 13.68
N PRO A 88 15.07 -9.24 14.75
CA PRO A 88 16.44 -9.33 15.23
C PRO A 88 17.44 -9.76 14.15
N ALA A 89 17.05 -10.69 13.27
CA ALA A 89 17.88 -11.16 12.16
C ALA A 89 18.18 -10.04 11.13
N ALA A 90 17.22 -9.18 10.85
CA ALA A 90 17.42 -8.04 9.96
C ALA A 90 18.34 -6.99 10.59
N ILE A 91 18.22 -6.74 11.89
CA ILE A 91 19.13 -5.83 12.63
C ILE A 91 20.55 -6.37 12.59
N GLU A 92 20.76 -7.65 12.94
CA GLU A 92 22.07 -8.30 12.88
C GLU A 92 22.68 -8.24 11.46
N ARG A 93 21.87 -8.47 10.42
CA ARG A 93 22.32 -8.35 9.03
C ARG A 93 22.77 -6.91 8.72
N ALA A 94 22.04 -5.90 9.15
CA ALA A 94 22.39 -4.48 8.95
C ALA A 94 23.72 -4.14 9.66
N GLU A 95 23.91 -4.56 10.90
CA GLU A 95 25.14 -4.36 11.67
C GLU A 95 26.34 -5.05 11.01
N ARG A 96 26.19 -6.30 10.57
CA ARG A 96 27.23 -7.05 9.87
C ARG A 96 27.63 -6.38 8.54
N ILE A 97 26.67 -5.86 7.78
CA ILE A 97 26.97 -5.15 6.53
C ILE A 97 27.71 -3.84 6.82
N HIS A 98 27.31 -3.10 7.84
CA HIS A 98 28.00 -1.89 8.28
C HIS A 98 29.44 -2.17 8.68
N ALA A 99 29.68 -3.22 9.46
CA ALA A 99 31.02 -3.64 9.89
C ALA A 99 31.92 -4.14 8.74
N SER A 100 31.36 -4.45 7.57
CA SER A 100 32.12 -4.94 6.41
C SER A 100 32.93 -3.87 5.68
N GLY A 101 32.83 -2.60 6.09
CA GLY A 101 33.54 -1.47 5.47
C GLY A 101 32.98 -1.04 4.13
N ARG A 102 31.82 -1.56 3.70
CA ARG A 102 31.13 -1.07 2.50
C ARG A 102 30.73 0.40 2.67
N HIS A 103 30.97 1.19 1.64
CA HIS A 103 30.50 2.57 1.66
C HIS A 103 28.97 2.62 1.60
N ILE A 104 28.36 3.16 2.65
CA ILE A 104 26.92 3.43 2.73
C ILE A 104 26.80 4.91 3.11
N PRO A 105 26.15 5.74 2.29
CA PRO A 105 25.87 7.12 2.67
C PRO A 105 25.15 7.16 4.02
N GLU A 106 25.52 8.11 4.88
CA GLU A 106 25.03 8.17 6.27
C GLU A 106 23.50 8.19 6.36
N PHE A 107 22.85 8.88 5.42
CA PHE A 107 21.38 8.95 5.33
C PHE A 107 20.73 7.57 5.10
N PHE A 108 21.45 6.62 4.49
CA PHE A 108 20.97 5.26 4.24
C PHE A 108 21.52 4.24 5.24
N SER A 109 22.23 4.69 6.28
CA SER A 109 22.79 3.83 7.32
C SER A 109 21.68 3.35 8.26
N LEU A 110 21.28 2.09 8.12
CA LEU A 110 20.30 1.49 9.03
C LEU A 110 20.77 1.46 10.48
N PRO A 111 22.04 1.12 10.82
CA PRO A 111 22.52 1.22 12.19
C PRO A 111 22.37 2.61 12.78
N THR A 112 22.69 3.68 12.03
CA THR A 112 22.49 5.06 12.48
C THR A 112 21.00 5.34 12.76
N ALA A 113 20.10 4.91 11.91
CA ALA A 113 18.65 5.08 12.11
C ALA A 113 18.16 4.29 13.34
N ILE A 114 18.61 3.03 13.49
CA ILE A 114 18.25 2.16 14.62
C ILE A 114 18.74 2.74 15.94
N ASP A 115 19.98 3.22 16.00
CA ASP A 115 20.57 3.79 17.21
C ASP A 115 19.88 5.09 17.65
N ASN A 116 19.45 5.92 16.70
CA ASN A 116 18.64 7.09 17.01
C ASN A 116 17.25 6.68 17.48
N SER A 117 16.62 5.72 16.83
CA SER A 117 15.28 5.22 17.21
C SER A 117 15.27 4.65 18.64
N ARG A 118 16.33 3.90 19.05
CA ARG A 118 16.50 3.39 20.43
C ARG A 118 16.58 4.51 21.47
N LYS A 119 16.96 5.72 21.07
CA LYS A 119 17.02 6.92 21.90
C LYS A 119 15.75 7.77 21.80
N ASN A 120 14.69 7.28 21.15
CA ASN A 120 13.48 8.02 20.81
C ASN A 120 13.77 9.29 19.99
N GLN A 121 14.68 9.18 19.04
CA GLN A 121 15.11 10.27 18.16
C GLN A 121 15.11 9.81 16.71
N THR A 122 15.06 10.78 15.79
CA THR A 122 15.38 10.60 14.38
C THR A 122 16.78 11.17 14.10
N TYR A 123 17.43 10.68 13.05
CA TYR A 123 18.78 11.18 12.69
C TYR A 123 18.77 12.68 12.34
N ASN A 124 17.73 13.12 11.65
CA ASN A 124 17.49 14.55 11.37
C ASN A 124 16.19 14.99 12.05
N THR A 125 16.02 16.30 12.23
CA THR A 125 14.78 16.86 12.79
C THR A 125 13.56 16.46 11.95
N PRO A 126 12.57 15.78 12.54
CA PRO A 126 11.41 15.31 11.80
C PRO A 126 10.39 16.44 11.57
N ALA A 127 9.51 16.27 10.60
CA ALA A 127 8.35 17.14 10.40
C ALA A 127 7.33 16.92 11.54
N LEU A 128 7.23 17.86 12.47
CA LEU A 128 6.35 17.76 13.65
C LEU A 128 4.87 17.65 13.26
N ALA A 129 4.45 18.35 12.22
CA ALA A 129 3.08 18.25 11.70
C ALA A 129 2.74 16.82 11.26
N THR A 130 3.64 16.16 10.53
CA THR A 130 3.46 14.76 10.11
C THR A 130 3.37 13.81 11.31
N LEU A 131 4.21 14.01 12.32
CA LEU A 131 4.16 13.20 13.55
C LEU A 131 2.86 13.40 14.31
N PHE A 132 2.39 14.65 14.44
CA PHE A 132 1.13 14.97 15.08
C PHE A 132 -0.05 14.30 14.36
N LEU A 133 -0.14 14.49 13.04
CA LEU A 133 -1.20 13.86 12.22
C LEU A 133 -1.18 12.33 12.32
N LEU A 134 0.02 11.73 12.30
CA LEU A 134 0.16 10.28 12.47
C LEU A 134 -0.33 9.82 13.84
N ASN A 135 0.01 10.55 14.91
CA ASN A 135 -0.44 10.22 16.26
C ASN A 135 -1.96 10.28 16.37
N GLU A 136 -2.58 11.36 15.91
CA GLU A 136 -4.05 11.53 15.92
C GLU A 136 -4.74 10.39 15.13
N GLN A 137 -4.19 10.04 13.97
CA GLN A 137 -4.73 8.94 13.17
C GLN A 137 -4.58 7.57 13.87
N LEU A 138 -3.46 7.34 14.55
CA LEU A 138 -3.26 6.11 15.33
C LEU A 138 -4.21 6.05 16.53
N GLU A 139 -4.40 7.14 17.25
CA GLU A 139 -5.36 7.22 18.37
C GLU A 139 -6.79 6.96 17.88
N TRP A 140 -7.20 7.62 16.79
CA TRP A 140 -8.50 7.39 16.18
C TRP A 140 -8.71 5.93 15.78
N THR A 141 -7.76 5.36 15.04
CA THR A 141 -7.84 3.96 14.57
C THR A 141 -7.88 2.98 15.73
N ASN A 142 -7.02 3.17 16.73
CA ASN A 142 -6.97 2.31 17.93
C ASN A 142 -8.27 2.43 18.75
N GLY A 143 -8.82 3.62 18.86
CA GLY A 143 -10.11 3.85 19.52
C GLY A 143 -11.29 3.16 18.85
N GLN A 144 -11.19 2.86 17.55
CA GLN A 144 -12.20 2.11 16.80
C GLN A 144 -11.99 0.59 16.84
N GLY A 145 -10.84 0.10 17.28
CA GLY A 145 -10.50 -1.33 17.35
C GLY A 145 -9.26 -1.72 16.53
N GLY A 146 -8.40 -0.77 16.21
CA GLY A 146 -7.08 -0.96 15.63
C GLY A 146 -7.11 -1.48 14.19
N LEU A 147 -6.08 -2.28 13.86
CA LEU A 147 -5.90 -2.80 12.49
C LEU A 147 -7.10 -3.65 12.03
N ASP A 148 -7.67 -4.46 12.90
CA ASP A 148 -8.82 -5.30 12.55
C ASP A 148 -10.03 -4.47 12.11
N TRP A 149 -10.29 -3.34 12.77
CA TRP A 149 -11.32 -2.41 12.36
C TRP A 149 -10.99 -1.77 11.01
N ALA A 150 -9.77 -1.29 10.82
CA ALA A 150 -9.32 -0.68 9.57
C ALA A 150 -9.46 -1.64 8.39
N VAL A 151 -9.06 -2.90 8.56
CA VAL A 151 -9.20 -3.96 7.55
C VAL A 151 -10.67 -4.24 7.21
N ARG A 152 -11.56 -4.31 8.21
CA ARG A 152 -13.00 -4.48 7.94
C ARG A 152 -13.59 -3.28 7.18
N ARG A 153 -13.14 -2.07 7.50
CA ARG A 153 -13.58 -0.84 6.83
C ARG A 153 -13.15 -0.82 5.36
N THR A 154 -11.88 -1.08 5.07
CA THR A 154 -11.37 -1.16 3.69
C THR A 154 -12.01 -2.31 2.90
N ALA A 155 -12.26 -3.45 3.54
CA ALA A 155 -12.98 -4.58 2.94
C ALA A 155 -14.44 -4.19 2.58
N THR A 156 -15.09 -3.34 3.35
CA THR A 156 -16.43 -2.84 3.02
C THR A 156 -16.37 -1.94 1.79
N SER A 157 -15.47 -0.96 1.77
CA SER A 157 -15.27 -0.06 0.62
C SER A 157 -14.95 -0.84 -0.66
N SER A 158 -14.04 -1.80 -0.57
CA SER A 158 -13.62 -2.59 -1.74
C SER A 158 -14.74 -3.48 -2.28
N ARG A 159 -15.57 -4.08 -1.43
CA ARG A 159 -16.75 -4.83 -1.87
C ARG A 159 -17.75 -3.94 -2.61
N THR A 160 -17.97 -2.72 -2.14
CA THR A 160 -18.85 -1.76 -2.81
C THR A 160 -18.31 -1.41 -4.21
N LEU A 161 -17.03 -1.03 -4.32
CA LEU A 161 -16.44 -0.65 -5.60
C LEU A 161 -16.40 -1.82 -6.59
N TYR A 162 -15.92 -2.99 -6.15
CA TYR A 162 -15.79 -4.15 -7.03
C TYR A 162 -17.16 -4.71 -7.43
N GLY A 163 -18.13 -4.79 -6.50
CA GLY A 163 -19.50 -5.22 -6.81
C GLY A 163 -20.16 -4.31 -7.84
N TRP A 164 -20.05 -2.99 -7.67
CA TRP A 164 -20.53 -2.05 -8.67
C TRP A 164 -19.90 -2.31 -10.05
N ALA A 165 -18.58 -2.47 -10.13
CA ALA A 165 -17.90 -2.68 -11.41
C ALA A 165 -18.22 -4.03 -12.07
N GLU A 166 -18.59 -5.05 -11.27
CA GLU A 166 -19.05 -6.35 -11.78
C GLU A 166 -20.51 -6.31 -12.27
N ASP A 167 -21.33 -5.38 -11.73
CA ASP A 167 -22.74 -5.26 -12.08
C ASP A 167 -23.00 -4.41 -13.35
N VAL A 168 -22.10 -3.47 -13.67
CA VAL A 168 -22.26 -2.58 -14.83
C VAL A 168 -21.59 -3.18 -16.08
N LYS A 169 -22.13 -2.85 -17.29
CA LYS A 169 -21.62 -3.42 -18.54
C LYS A 169 -20.43 -2.66 -19.14
N TYR A 170 -20.23 -1.43 -18.74
CA TYR A 170 -19.21 -0.53 -19.28
C TYR A 170 -17.90 -0.52 -18.47
N ALA A 171 -17.82 -1.30 -17.40
CA ALA A 171 -16.62 -1.42 -16.58
C ALA A 171 -16.15 -2.87 -16.44
N THR A 172 -14.87 -3.04 -16.19
CA THR A 172 -14.26 -4.33 -15.88
C THR A 172 -13.17 -4.14 -14.83
N LEU A 173 -12.92 -5.18 -14.06
CA LEU A 173 -11.86 -5.17 -13.05
C LEU A 173 -10.50 -5.48 -13.69
N PHE A 174 -9.53 -4.58 -13.51
CA PHE A 174 -8.18 -4.81 -13.98
C PHE A 174 -7.54 -6.04 -13.30
N VAL A 175 -7.76 -6.20 -11.98
CA VAL A 175 -7.33 -7.39 -11.24
C VAL A 175 -8.46 -8.43 -11.30
N THR A 176 -8.35 -9.36 -12.23
CA THR A 176 -9.40 -10.37 -12.50
C THR A 176 -9.50 -11.43 -11.39
N ASP A 177 -8.36 -11.82 -10.79
CA ASP A 177 -8.34 -12.79 -9.69
C ASP A 177 -8.78 -12.13 -8.36
N PRO A 178 -9.96 -12.51 -7.79
CA PRO A 178 -10.46 -11.90 -6.55
C PRO A 178 -9.48 -12.03 -5.37
N ALA A 179 -8.68 -13.10 -5.32
CA ALA A 179 -7.73 -13.32 -4.23
C ALA A 179 -6.54 -12.35 -4.25
N LYS A 180 -6.36 -11.63 -5.36
CA LYS A 180 -5.27 -10.66 -5.57
C LYS A 180 -5.76 -9.20 -5.56
N ARG A 181 -7.06 -8.97 -5.43
CA ARG A 181 -7.65 -7.62 -5.39
C ARG A 181 -7.29 -6.92 -4.10
N SER A 182 -6.76 -5.71 -4.21
CA SER A 182 -6.48 -4.87 -3.05
C SER A 182 -7.75 -4.32 -2.43
N GLN A 183 -7.78 -4.26 -1.10
CA GLN A 183 -8.87 -3.62 -0.36
C GLN A 183 -8.66 -2.10 -0.18
N VAL A 184 -7.47 -1.61 -0.50
CA VAL A 184 -7.11 -0.19 -0.32
C VAL A 184 -6.97 0.58 -1.63
N ILE A 185 -6.79 -0.12 -2.77
CA ILE A 185 -6.70 0.48 -4.11
C ILE A 185 -7.52 -0.39 -5.08
N GLY A 186 -8.52 0.19 -5.72
CA GLY A 186 -9.27 -0.43 -6.79
C GLY A 186 -8.94 0.19 -8.15
N THR A 187 -8.74 -0.65 -9.17
CA THR A 187 -8.47 -0.23 -10.55
C THR A 187 -9.56 -0.77 -11.46
N ILE A 188 -10.28 0.13 -12.11
CA ILE A 188 -11.46 -0.16 -12.90
C ILE A 188 -11.22 0.31 -14.33
N ASP A 189 -11.14 -0.63 -15.26
CA ASP A 189 -11.06 -0.35 -16.70
C ASP A 189 -12.46 -0.10 -17.27
N PHE A 190 -12.54 0.78 -18.27
CA PHE A 190 -13.79 1.07 -18.99
C PHE A 190 -13.73 0.57 -20.41
N THR A 191 -14.91 0.29 -20.99
CA THR A 191 -15.07 -0.03 -22.42
C THR A 191 -14.67 1.17 -23.28
N ASP A 192 -14.40 0.93 -24.56
CA ASP A 192 -13.89 1.97 -25.47
C ASP A 192 -14.90 3.12 -25.73
N ASP A 193 -16.17 2.91 -25.44
CA ASP A 193 -17.25 3.93 -25.54
C ASP A 193 -17.24 4.92 -24.38
N ILE A 194 -16.50 4.65 -23.31
CA ILE A 194 -16.37 5.53 -22.15
C ILE A 194 -14.96 6.09 -22.09
N ASP A 195 -14.81 7.40 -22.07
CA ASP A 195 -13.54 8.08 -21.84
C ASP A 195 -13.33 8.30 -20.33
N ALA A 196 -12.56 7.42 -19.69
CA ALA A 196 -12.24 7.51 -18.27
C ALA A 196 -11.55 8.85 -17.89
N ALA A 197 -10.81 9.46 -18.81
CA ALA A 197 -10.16 10.74 -18.56
C ALA A 197 -11.20 11.88 -18.54
N ALA A 198 -12.21 11.82 -19.40
CA ALA A 198 -13.34 12.76 -19.37
C ALA A 198 -14.15 12.60 -18.08
N VAL A 199 -14.43 11.37 -17.66
CA VAL A 199 -15.11 11.09 -16.37
C VAL A 199 -14.30 11.67 -15.21
N ALA A 200 -13.02 11.37 -15.11
CA ALA A 200 -12.14 11.87 -14.04
C ALA A 200 -12.09 13.42 -14.03
N LYS A 201 -12.08 14.05 -15.19
CA LYS A 201 -12.11 15.51 -15.33
C LYS A 201 -13.41 16.11 -14.77
N VAL A 202 -14.56 15.51 -15.04
CA VAL A 202 -15.85 15.96 -14.49
C VAL A 202 -15.90 15.75 -12.99
N LEU A 203 -15.46 14.58 -12.49
CA LEU A 203 -15.38 14.30 -11.06
C LEU A 203 -14.51 15.34 -10.35
N ARG A 204 -13.32 15.63 -10.87
CA ARG A 204 -12.41 16.63 -10.31
C ARG A 204 -12.99 18.04 -10.29
N ALA A 205 -13.70 18.45 -11.34
CA ALA A 205 -14.38 19.75 -11.40
C ALA A 205 -15.49 19.89 -10.34
N ASN A 206 -15.97 18.77 -9.80
CA ASN A 206 -16.98 18.71 -8.75
C ASN A 206 -16.41 18.29 -7.37
N GLY A 207 -15.09 18.40 -7.17
CA GLY A 207 -14.43 18.16 -5.88
C GLY A 207 -14.08 16.70 -5.58
N ILE A 208 -14.33 15.77 -6.50
CA ILE A 208 -13.92 14.35 -6.38
C ILE A 208 -12.58 14.20 -7.10
N VAL A 209 -11.49 14.13 -6.34
CA VAL A 209 -10.12 14.23 -6.85
C VAL A 209 -9.37 12.90 -6.78
N ASP A 210 -8.28 12.81 -7.55
CA ASP A 210 -7.29 11.73 -7.51
C ASP A 210 -7.83 10.34 -7.89
N THR A 211 -8.84 10.32 -8.77
CA THR A 211 -9.41 9.11 -9.36
C THR A 211 -8.72 8.70 -10.67
N GLU A 212 -7.78 9.49 -11.17
CA GLU A 212 -7.06 9.23 -12.41
C GLU A 212 -6.19 7.97 -12.32
N PRO A 213 -5.95 7.28 -13.46
CA PRO A 213 -5.08 6.11 -13.51
C PRO A 213 -3.63 6.46 -13.20
N TYR A 214 -2.83 5.46 -12.84
CA TYR A 214 -1.40 5.66 -12.65
C TYR A 214 -0.73 5.99 -14.00
N ARG A 215 0.00 7.12 -14.06
CA ARG A 215 0.50 7.74 -15.30
C ARG A 215 1.22 6.78 -16.26
N LYS A 216 1.94 5.78 -15.74
CA LYS A 216 2.73 4.85 -16.55
C LYS A 216 1.92 3.71 -17.17
N LEU A 217 0.69 3.48 -16.72
CA LEU A 217 -0.14 2.38 -17.23
C LEU A 217 -0.84 2.73 -18.54
N ALA A 218 -1.11 4.02 -18.80
CA ALA A 218 -1.74 4.54 -20.02
C ALA A 218 -3.02 3.75 -20.39
N ARG A 219 -3.87 3.42 -19.40
CA ARG A 219 -5.11 2.65 -19.59
C ARG A 219 -6.32 3.56 -19.52
N ASN A 220 -7.41 3.16 -20.18
CA ASN A 220 -8.74 3.76 -20.03
C ASN A 220 -9.36 3.29 -18.70
N GLN A 221 -8.94 3.93 -17.59
CA GLN A 221 -9.10 3.39 -16.26
C GLN A 221 -9.33 4.49 -15.23
N LEU A 222 -10.09 4.20 -14.18
CA LEU A 222 -10.06 4.94 -12.91
C LEU A 222 -9.34 4.11 -11.84
N ARG A 223 -8.69 4.81 -10.93
CA ARG A 223 -8.04 4.22 -9.76
C ARG A 223 -8.57 4.88 -8.50
N VAL A 224 -9.21 4.09 -7.66
CA VAL A 224 -9.91 4.56 -6.45
C VAL A 224 -9.11 4.15 -5.22
N ALA A 225 -8.75 5.11 -4.40
CA ALA A 225 -8.16 4.86 -3.07
C ALA A 225 -9.28 4.65 -2.05
N MET A 226 -9.15 3.58 -1.26
CA MET A 226 -10.13 3.16 -0.25
C MET A 226 -9.44 2.99 1.11
N PHE A 227 -8.52 3.91 1.44
CA PHE A 227 -7.80 3.89 2.72
C PHE A 227 -8.77 4.09 3.89
N PRO A 228 -8.40 3.68 5.13
CA PRO A 228 -9.30 3.74 6.28
C PRO A 228 -9.90 5.12 6.59
N ALA A 229 -9.22 6.21 6.21
CA ALA A 229 -9.74 7.57 6.39
C ALA A 229 -10.86 7.93 5.40
N VAL A 230 -10.99 7.20 4.27
CA VAL A 230 -12.09 7.36 3.33
C VAL A 230 -13.32 6.62 3.87
N ASP A 231 -14.45 7.31 3.98
CA ASP A 231 -15.66 6.67 4.46
C ASP A 231 -16.22 5.69 3.41
N PRO A 232 -16.64 4.47 3.80
CA PRO A 232 -17.28 3.54 2.87
C PRO A 232 -18.52 4.12 2.15
N THR A 233 -19.21 5.04 2.78
CA THR A 233 -20.35 5.75 2.14
C THR A 233 -19.91 6.70 1.04
N ASP A 234 -18.69 7.26 1.12
CA ASP A 234 -18.12 8.08 0.05
C ASP A 234 -17.76 7.22 -1.17
N VAL A 235 -17.31 5.99 -0.96
CA VAL A 235 -17.06 5.05 -2.06
C VAL A 235 -18.38 4.65 -2.74
N GLU A 236 -19.45 4.44 -1.98
CA GLU A 236 -20.79 4.22 -2.54
C GLU A 236 -21.30 5.44 -3.30
N ALA A 237 -21.12 6.63 -2.76
CA ALA A 237 -21.50 7.88 -3.45
C ALA A 237 -20.68 8.08 -4.74
N LEU A 238 -19.38 7.74 -4.72
CA LEU A 238 -18.53 7.82 -5.90
C LEU A 238 -19.03 6.93 -7.04
N THR A 239 -19.43 5.69 -6.78
CA THR A 239 -19.95 4.80 -7.85
C THR A 239 -21.20 5.40 -8.49
N LYS A 240 -22.13 5.96 -7.70
CA LYS A 240 -23.31 6.65 -8.21
C LYS A 240 -22.98 7.92 -9.01
N CYS A 241 -21.93 8.66 -8.58
CA CYS A 241 -21.46 9.83 -9.34
C CYS A 241 -20.85 9.42 -10.68
N ILE A 242 -20.09 8.31 -10.73
CA ILE A 242 -19.53 7.78 -11.98
C ILE A 242 -20.65 7.40 -12.94
N ASP A 243 -21.66 6.65 -12.48
CA ASP A 243 -22.85 6.28 -13.29
C ASP A 243 -23.53 7.53 -13.86
N TYR A 244 -23.81 8.51 -13.01
CA TYR A 244 -24.44 9.75 -13.44
C TYR A 244 -23.63 10.53 -14.48
N VAL A 245 -22.32 10.61 -14.30
CA VAL A 245 -21.43 11.30 -15.25
C VAL A 245 -21.41 10.58 -16.59
N ILE A 246 -21.32 9.25 -16.60
CA ILE A 246 -21.34 8.44 -17.83
C ILE A 246 -22.64 8.59 -18.58
N GLU A 247 -23.77 8.67 -17.88
CA GLU A 247 -25.09 8.91 -18.52
C GLU A 247 -25.21 10.29 -19.18
N LYS A 248 -24.37 11.26 -18.81
CA LYS A 248 -24.45 12.67 -19.27
C LYS A 248 -23.34 13.09 -20.23
N LEU A 249 -22.29 12.26 -20.37
CA LEU A 249 -21.22 12.46 -21.34
C LEU A 249 -21.61 11.89 -22.72
#